data_99536faeb9dcb82850f7f8fc3cf98efc
#
_entry.id   99536faeb9dcb82850f7f8fc3cf98efc
#
_cell.length_a   1.000
_cell.length_b   1.000
_cell.length_c   1.000
_cell.angle_alpha   90.00
_cell.angle_beta   90.00
_cell.angle_gamma   90.00
#
_symmetry.space_group_name_H-M   'P 1'
#
loop_
_entity.id
_entity.type
_entity.pdbx_description
1 polymer ?
#
loop_
_entity_poly.entity_id
_entity_poly.type
_entity_poly.pdbx_seq_one_letter_code
_entity_poly.pdbx_strand_id
1 'polypeptide(L)'
;MKKIDSTREIKENTLIRVYKRGFGYSLLTTVENTEFFLICRCDREFTDIARKGDRLECYLWLHQVSSFEFTTEVVGTMVNDIPLVMLAHTDEVKRNEERRCLKAEVDLPITFFTFAIEDSDKNFYTEETNLVNATLIELSDREGVILSDFDPGQEHLLKGHMVLNDSRIDIIGNIEKTEKEGDKKRLHVSFVGLNDDERNVILNYVFSVYRE
;
A
#
# COMPACT_ATOMS: atom_id res chain seq x y z
N MET A 1 16.08 14.06 -2.91
CA MET A 1 14.65 13.72 -2.78
C MET A 1 14.05 13.72 -4.18
N LYS A 2 13.43 12.63 -4.61
CA LYS A 2 12.86 12.57 -5.97
C LYS A 2 11.53 13.35 -5.96
N LYS A 3 11.46 14.41 -6.76
CA LYS A 3 10.29 15.23 -6.99
C LYS A 3 9.66 14.74 -8.29
N ILE A 4 8.36 14.62 -8.36
CA ILE A 4 7.62 14.43 -9.60
C ILE A 4 6.88 15.72 -9.86
N ASP A 5 7.20 16.36 -10.97
CA ASP A 5 6.54 17.60 -11.40
C ASP A 5 5.59 17.36 -12.59
N SER A 6 5.71 16.20 -13.24
CA SER A 6 4.89 15.80 -14.40
C SER A 6 4.49 14.34 -14.32
N THR A 7 3.30 14.01 -14.80
CA THR A 7 2.87 12.61 -14.97
C THR A 7 3.72 11.82 -15.96
N ARG A 8 4.53 12.49 -16.80
CA ARG A 8 5.53 11.85 -17.68
C ARG A 8 6.66 11.15 -16.91
N GLU A 9 6.83 11.47 -15.64
CA GLU A 9 7.84 10.86 -14.78
C GLU A 9 7.34 9.62 -14.01
N ILE A 10 6.06 9.31 -14.12
CA ILE A 10 5.45 8.12 -13.50
C ILE A 10 6.00 6.88 -14.19
N LYS A 11 6.53 5.96 -13.40
CA LYS A 11 7.09 4.71 -13.92
C LYS A 11 5.99 3.68 -14.19
N GLU A 12 6.32 2.72 -15.04
CA GLU A 12 5.53 1.48 -15.20
C GLU A 12 5.38 0.76 -13.85
N ASN A 13 4.30 0.00 -13.72
CA ASN A 13 3.89 -0.70 -12.50
C ASN A 13 3.61 0.21 -11.28
N THR A 14 3.45 1.52 -11.49
CA THR A 14 3.02 2.43 -10.43
C THR A 14 1.51 2.32 -10.22
N LEU A 15 1.09 2.14 -8.97
CA LEU A 15 -0.31 2.16 -8.59
C LEU A 15 -0.81 3.61 -8.45
N ILE A 16 -1.95 3.89 -9.08
CA ILE A 16 -2.62 5.19 -9.05
C ILE A 16 -4.05 4.97 -8.59
N ARG A 17 -4.41 5.54 -7.45
CA ARG A 17 -5.81 5.62 -7.02
C ARG A 17 -6.46 6.77 -7.76
N VAL A 18 -7.61 6.52 -8.38
CA VAL A 18 -8.37 7.54 -9.07
C VAL A 18 -9.74 7.70 -8.43
N TYR A 19 -10.21 8.94 -8.39
CA TYR A 19 -11.58 9.26 -8.06
C TYR A 19 -12.30 9.82 -9.28
N LYS A 20 -13.44 9.22 -9.61
CA LYS A 20 -14.35 9.70 -10.67
C LYS A 20 -15.68 10.10 -10.04
N ARG A 21 -16.08 11.33 -10.25
CA ARG A 21 -17.36 11.82 -9.76
C ARG A 21 -18.53 10.98 -10.30
N GLY A 22 -19.39 10.54 -9.39
CA GLY A 22 -20.55 9.71 -9.71
C GLY A 22 -20.28 8.21 -9.79
N PHE A 23 -19.01 7.79 -9.60
CA PHE A 23 -18.62 6.38 -9.51
C PHE A 23 -17.91 6.07 -8.17
N GLY A 24 -17.02 6.96 -7.73
CA GLY A 24 -16.19 6.73 -6.55
C GLY A 24 -14.73 6.45 -6.91
N TYR A 25 -14.08 5.61 -6.12
CA TYR A 25 -12.67 5.28 -6.28
C TYR A 25 -12.44 4.02 -7.11
N SER A 26 -11.36 4.02 -7.88
CA SER A 26 -10.82 2.85 -8.56
C SER A 26 -9.29 2.84 -8.46
N LEU A 27 -8.68 1.72 -8.80
CA LEU A 27 -7.24 1.54 -8.81
C LEU A 27 -6.76 1.27 -10.23
N LEU A 28 -5.77 2.02 -10.65
CA LEU A 28 -5.09 1.86 -11.92
C LEU A 28 -3.65 1.41 -11.69
N THR A 29 -3.12 0.61 -12.61
CA THR A 29 -1.69 0.27 -12.65
C THR A 29 -1.11 0.77 -13.97
N THR A 30 -0.06 1.57 -13.92
CA THR A 30 0.63 2.07 -15.11
C THR A 30 1.26 0.90 -15.87
N VAL A 31 0.89 0.73 -17.13
CA VAL A 31 1.44 -0.29 -18.04
C VAL A 31 2.52 0.31 -18.92
N GLU A 32 2.25 1.51 -19.44
CA GLU A 32 3.15 2.21 -20.35
C GLU A 32 2.99 3.73 -20.16
N ASN A 33 4.09 4.45 -20.26
CA ASN A 33 4.11 5.90 -20.19
C ASN A 33 4.74 6.44 -21.49
N THR A 34 3.88 6.81 -22.43
CA THR A 34 4.28 7.32 -23.74
C THR A 34 4.48 8.84 -23.71
N GLU A 35 4.95 9.43 -24.81
CA GLU A 35 5.05 10.89 -24.94
C GLU A 35 3.66 11.57 -24.90
N PHE A 36 2.59 10.88 -25.35
CA PHE A 36 1.26 11.47 -25.54
C PHE A 36 0.31 11.22 -24.37
N PHE A 37 0.39 10.05 -23.72
CA PHE A 37 -0.53 9.66 -22.65
C PHE A 37 0.05 8.57 -21.75
N LEU A 38 -0.53 8.49 -20.57
CA LEU A 38 -0.26 7.46 -19.58
C LEU A 38 -1.28 6.32 -19.80
N ILE A 39 -0.81 5.11 -20.10
CA ILE A 39 -1.63 3.91 -20.28
C ILE A 39 -1.66 3.14 -18.98
N CYS A 40 -2.87 2.92 -18.47
CA CYS A 40 -3.07 2.20 -17.22
C CYS A 40 -4.01 1.01 -17.41
N ARG A 41 -3.67 -0.11 -16.79
CA ARG A 41 -4.59 -1.22 -16.57
C ARG A 41 -5.58 -0.84 -15.48
N CYS A 42 -6.83 -1.23 -15.63
CA CYS A 42 -7.90 -0.99 -14.67
C CYS A 42 -8.86 -2.18 -14.61
N ASP A 43 -9.87 -2.08 -13.75
CA ASP A 43 -10.97 -3.03 -13.73
C ASP A 43 -11.90 -2.81 -14.92
N ARG A 44 -12.60 -3.86 -15.35
CA ARG A 44 -13.58 -3.78 -16.44
C ARG A 44 -14.71 -2.81 -16.11
N GLU A 45 -15.18 -2.83 -14.88
CA GLU A 45 -16.20 -1.91 -14.38
C GLU A 45 -15.81 -0.44 -14.60
N PHE A 46 -14.54 -0.09 -14.35
CA PHE A 46 -14.05 1.26 -14.60
C PHE A 46 -14.04 1.62 -16.09
N THR A 47 -13.64 0.69 -16.99
CA THR A 47 -13.69 0.95 -18.43
C THR A 47 -15.11 1.10 -18.97
N ASP A 48 -16.08 0.41 -18.35
CA ASP A 48 -17.49 0.48 -18.76
C ASP A 48 -18.13 1.84 -18.46
N ILE A 49 -17.59 2.57 -17.47
CA ILE A 49 -18.12 3.87 -17.04
C ILE A 49 -17.24 5.07 -17.43
N ALA A 50 -15.94 4.85 -17.67
CA ALA A 50 -15.03 5.91 -18.08
C ALA A 50 -15.31 6.33 -19.53
N ARG A 51 -15.44 7.64 -19.77
CA ARG A 51 -15.69 8.22 -21.09
C ARG A 51 -14.59 9.21 -21.42
N LYS A 52 -14.25 9.33 -22.69
CA LYS A 52 -13.35 10.37 -23.18
C LYS A 52 -13.84 11.74 -22.70
N GLY A 53 -12.93 12.54 -22.12
CA GLY A 53 -13.21 13.84 -21.54
C GLY A 53 -13.57 13.81 -20.05
N ASP A 54 -13.73 12.63 -19.44
CA ASP A 54 -13.95 12.53 -18.00
C ASP A 54 -12.73 13.02 -17.23
N ARG A 55 -12.97 13.90 -16.26
CA ARG A 55 -11.94 14.39 -15.35
C ARG A 55 -11.80 13.47 -14.15
N LEU A 56 -10.56 13.08 -13.86
CA LEU A 56 -10.20 12.21 -12.76
C LEU A 56 -9.30 12.93 -11.77
N GLU A 57 -9.55 12.75 -10.48
CA GLU A 57 -8.63 13.12 -9.41
C GLU A 57 -7.77 11.90 -9.09
N CYS A 58 -6.46 12.05 -9.19
CA CYS A 58 -5.50 10.96 -9.10
C CYS A 58 -4.59 11.14 -7.91
N TYR A 59 -4.31 10.04 -7.23
CA TYR A 59 -3.42 9.97 -6.07
C TYR A 59 -2.43 8.84 -6.27
N LEU A 60 -1.14 9.09 -6.07
CA LEU A 60 -0.10 8.08 -6.12
C LEU A 60 0.84 8.20 -4.92
N TRP A 61 1.41 7.08 -4.50
CA TRP A 61 2.38 7.01 -3.42
C TRP A 61 3.68 6.45 -3.98
N LEU A 62 4.76 7.23 -3.86
CA LEU A 62 6.10 6.76 -4.18
C LEU A 62 6.81 6.37 -2.90
N HIS A 63 7.40 5.18 -2.91
CA HIS A 63 8.15 4.67 -1.77
C HIS A 63 9.15 5.68 -1.23
N GLN A 64 9.14 5.83 0.09
CA GLN A 64 10.08 6.66 0.88
C GLN A 64 10.07 8.17 0.58
N VAL A 65 9.18 8.65 -0.30
CA VAL A 65 9.23 10.05 -0.73
C VAL A 65 8.01 10.82 -0.25
N SER A 66 6.85 10.55 -0.78
CA SER A 66 5.61 11.29 -0.50
C SER A 66 4.43 10.73 -1.25
N SER A 67 3.23 11.18 -0.90
CA SER A 67 2.08 11.10 -1.78
C SER A 67 2.05 12.29 -2.74
N PHE A 68 1.49 12.06 -3.90
CA PHE A 68 1.29 13.06 -4.94
C PHE A 68 -0.16 13.03 -5.40
N GLU A 69 -0.68 14.18 -5.74
CA GLU A 69 -2.02 14.34 -6.29
C GLU A 69 -1.97 15.13 -7.60
N PHE A 70 -2.79 14.75 -8.54
CA PHE A 70 -2.95 15.45 -9.81
C PHE A 70 -4.35 15.21 -10.38
N THR A 71 -4.76 16.08 -11.29
CA THR A 71 -5.98 15.89 -12.06
C THR A 71 -5.62 15.61 -13.50
N THR A 72 -6.30 14.67 -14.11
CA THR A 72 -6.12 14.33 -15.54
C THR A 72 -7.45 14.09 -16.21
N GLU A 73 -7.42 13.88 -17.52
CA GLU A 73 -8.57 13.60 -18.36
C GLU A 73 -8.44 12.25 -19.06
N VAL A 74 -9.53 11.51 -19.16
CA VAL A 74 -9.59 10.27 -19.93
C VAL A 74 -9.51 10.59 -21.42
N VAL A 75 -8.48 10.11 -22.09
CA VAL A 75 -8.30 10.23 -23.54
C VAL A 75 -9.09 9.16 -24.28
N GLY A 76 -9.16 7.97 -23.71
CA GLY A 76 -9.92 6.84 -24.24
C GLY A 76 -9.79 5.61 -23.36
N THR A 77 -10.59 4.60 -23.69
CA THR A 77 -10.56 3.27 -23.04
C THR A 77 -10.42 2.20 -24.10
N MET A 78 -9.82 1.07 -23.74
CA MET A 78 -9.72 -0.12 -24.57
C MET A 78 -10.17 -1.33 -23.76
N VAL A 79 -11.13 -2.07 -24.29
CA VAL A 79 -11.68 -3.27 -23.64
C VAL A 79 -11.34 -4.46 -24.50
N ASN A 80 -10.14 -4.99 -24.31
CA ASN A 80 -9.70 -6.26 -24.88
C ASN A 80 -9.56 -7.28 -23.73
N ASP A 81 -8.63 -8.24 -23.85
CA ASP A 81 -8.32 -9.20 -22.79
C ASP A 81 -7.90 -8.51 -21.49
N ILE A 82 -7.20 -7.38 -21.60
CA ILE A 82 -6.80 -6.52 -20.47
C ILE A 82 -7.49 -5.17 -20.64
N PRO A 83 -8.39 -4.76 -19.72
CA PRO A 83 -9.00 -3.44 -19.72
C PRO A 83 -7.97 -2.35 -19.48
N LEU A 84 -7.93 -1.36 -20.37
CA LEU A 84 -6.99 -0.25 -20.32
C LEU A 84 -7.72 1.09 -20.38
N VAL A 85 -7.17 2.08 -19.70
CA VAL A 85 -7.54 3.49 -19.79
C VAL A 85 -6.31 4.32 -20.18
N MET A 86 -6.49 5.25 -21.08
CA MET A 86 -5.47 6.23 -21.48
C MET A 86 -5.78 7.56 -20.83
N LEU A 87 -4.83 8.12 -20.13
CA LEU A 87 -4.94 9.38 -19.39
C LEU A 87 -4.04 10.45 -20.03
N ALA A 88 -4.56 11.66 -20.16
CA ALA A 88 -3.77 12.80 -20.62
C ALA A 88 -2.64 13.11 -19.65
N HIS A 89 -1.51 13.61 -20.17
CA HIS A 89 -0.46 14.11 -19.29
C HIS A 89 -0.83 15.44 -18.65
N THR A 90 -0.30 15.65 -17.44
CA THR A 90 -0.33 16.94 -16.76
C THR A 90 1.01 17.24 -16.12
N ASP A 91 1.39 18.51 -16.13
CA ASP A 91 2.57 19.03 -15.44
C ASP A 91 2.18 19.69 -14.09
N GLU A 92 0.91 19.54 -13.68
CA GLU A 92 0.38 20.01 -12.41
C GLU A 92 0.31 18.87 -11.39
N VAL A 93 1.45 18.34 -10.98
CA VAL A 93 1.56 17.33 -9.94
C VAL A 93 1.91 18.00 -8.61
N LYS A 94 1.04 17.85 -7.63
CA LYS A 94 1.21 18.44 -6.30
C LYS A 94 1.67 17.39 -5.31
N ARG A 95 2.68 17.70 -4.52
CA ARG A 95 3.08 16.87 -3.40
C ARG A 95 2.13 17.10 -2.24
N ASN A 96 1.61 16.02 -1.67
CA ASN A 96 0.79 16.06 -0.47
C ASN A 96 1.61 15.55 0.71
N GLU A 97 2.06 16.44 1.59
CA GLU A 97 2.90 16.11 2.73
C GLU A 97 2.09 15.55 3.92
N GLU A 98 0.80 15.82 3.97
CA GLU A 98 -0.07 15.37 5.06
C GLU A 98 -0.42 13.88 4.93
N ARG A 99 -0.50 13.36 3.70
CA ARG A 99 -0.79 11.95 3.43
C ARG A 99 0.47 11.14 3.15
N ARG A 100 1.23 10.82 4.19
CA ARG A 100 2.48 10.05 4.04
C ARG A 100 2.24 8.59 3.65
N CYS A 101 1.13 8.00 4.06
CA CYS A 101 0.71 6.66 3.68
C CYS A 101 -0.81 6.54 3.67
N LEU A 102 -1.33 5.60 2.89
CA LEU A 102 -2.72 5.21 2.95
C LEU A 102 -2.87 4.11 4.00
N LYS A 103 -3.72 4.32 5.01
CA LYS A 103 -4.02 3.35 6.06
C LYS A 103 -5.47 2.89 5.95
N ALA A 104 -5.72 1.62 6.19
CA ALA A 104 -7.06 1.07 6.38
C ALA A 104 -7.17 0.48 7.79
N GLU A 105 -8.34 0.63 8.39
CA GLU A 105 -8.75 -0.19 9.54
C GLU A 105 -9.06 -1.59 9.00
N VAL A 106 -8.50 -2.61 9.64
CA VAL A 106 -8.60 -4.00 9.22
C VAL A 106 -8.81 -4.90 10.44
N ASP A 107 -9.20 -6.14 10.19
CA ASP A 107 -9.28 -7.20 11.21
C ASP A 107 -8.65 -8.47 10.62
N LEU A 108 -7.31 -8.52 10.64
CA LEU A 108 -6.54 -9.57 9.99
C LEU A 108 -5.75 -10.38 11.01
N PRO A 109 -5.77 -11.71 10.93
CA PRO A 109 -4.88 -12.53 11.73
C PRO A 109 -3.43 -12.31 11.29
N ILE A 110 -2.56 -12.14 12.28
CA ILE A 110 -1.12 -12.06 12.08
C ILE A 110 -0.42 -13.01 13.06
N THR A 111 0.62 -13.68 12.57
CA THR A 111 1.49 -14.51 13.40
C THR A 111 2.90 -13.95 13.35
N PHE A 112 3.49 -13.73 14.50
CA PHE A 112 4.83 -13.14 14.60
C PHE A 112 5.60 -13.65 15.81
N PHE A 113 6.89 -13.35 15.85
CA PHE A 113 7.73 -13.39 17.05
C PHE A 113 8.58 -12.11 17.12
N THR A 114 9.06 -11.79 18.32
CA THR A 114 9.92 -10.63 18.55
C THR A 114 11.35 -11.05 18.87
N PHE A 115 12.31 -10.18 18.62
CA PHE A 115 13.73 -10.41 18.92
C PHE A 115 14.47 -9.09 19.15
N ALA A 116 15.61 -9.16 19.84
CA ALA A 116 16.52 -8.03 20.02
C ALA A 116 17.65 -8.09 18.97
N ILE A 117 18.22 -6.93 18.63
CA ILE A 117 19.34 -6.83 17.67
C ILE A 117 20.57 -7.62 18.17
N GLU A 118 20.77 -7.69 19.48
CA GLU A 118 21.91 -8.41 20.11
C GLU A 118 21.85 -9.93 19.88
N ASP A 119 20.67 -10.46 19.53
CA ASP A 119 20.49 -11.87 19.22
C ASP A 119 20.77 -12.21 17.74
N SER A 120 21.22 -11.25 16.92
CA SER A 120 21.42 -11.40 15.47
C SER A 120 22.47 -12.48 15.10
N ASP A 121 23.34 -12.88 16.00
CA ASP A 121 24.33 -13.94 15.80
C ASP A 121 23.81 -15.35 16.09
N LYS A 122 22.60 -15.48 16.63
CA LYS A 122 21.93 -16.76 16.83
C LYS A 122 21.24 -17.18 15.55
N ASN A 123 21.44 -18.43 15.12
CA ASN A 123 20.80 -19.01 13.96
C ASN A 123 19.27 -18.94 14.10
N PHE A 124 18.62 -17.97 13.50
CA PHE A 124 17.16 -17.75 13.50
C PHE A 124 16.34 -18.89 12.88
N TYR A 125 16.99 -19.98 12.45
CA TYR A 125 16.35 -21.09 11.74
C TYR A 125 16.09 -22.32 12.60
N THR A 126 16.48 -22.35 13.89
CA THR A 126 16.53 -23.60 14.65
C THR A 126 15.79 -23.60 15.99
N GLU A 127 15.18 -22.53 16.43
CA GLU A 127 14.38 -22.60 17.65
C GLU A 127 12.90 -22.50 17.33
N GLU A 128 12.09 -23.36 17.95
CA GLU A 128 10.66 -23.18 18.10
C GLU A 128 10.42 -21.87 18.85
N THR A 129 10.55 -20.76 18.10
CA THR A 129 10.27 -19.43 18.59
C THR A 129 8.81 -19.39 19.03
N ASN A 130 8.53 -18.83 20.17
CA ASN A 130 7.19 -18.63 20.70
C ASN A 130 6.42 -17.74 19.73
N LEU A 131 5.75 -18.36 18.77
CA LEU A 131 4.89 -17.66 17.81
C LEU A 131 3.70 -17.05 18.56
N VAL A 132 3.50 -15.78 18.37
CA VAL A 132 2.38 -15.02 18.90
C VAL A 132 1.35 -14.87 17.82
N ASN A 133 0.11 -15.30 18.12
CA ASN A 133 -1.05 -15.02 17.27
C ASN A 133 -1.73 -13.74 17.78
N ALA A 134 -2.00 -12.82 16.88
CA ALA A 134 -2.56 -11.52 17.20
C ALA A 134 -3.45 -11.02 16.06
N THR A 135 -3.98 -9.82 16.21
CA THR A 135 -4.81 -9.16 15.19
C THR A 135 -4.13 -7.90 14.71
N LEU A 136 -3.95 -7.78 13.41
CA LEU A 136 -3.59 -6.52 12.77
C LEU A 136 -4.86 -5.69 12.60
N ILE A 137 -4.89 -4.50 13.21
CA ILE A 137 -6.08 -3.61 13.25
C ILE A 137 -5.96 -2.37 12.36
N GLU A 138 -4.73 -1.99 11.98
CA GLU A 138 -4.48 -0.97 10.97
C GLU A 138 -3.36 -1.46 10.04
N LEU A 139 -3.48 -1.17 8.74
CA LEU A 139 -2.51 -1.58 7.73
C LEU A 139 -2.26 -0.49 6.71
N SER A 140 -0.99 -0.28 6.38
CA SER A 140 -0.50 0.46 5.22
C SER A 140 0.67 -0.28 4.59
N ASP A 141 1.19 0.23 3.46
CA ASP A 141 2.40 -0.30 2.82
C ASP A 141 3.71 -0.04 3.59
N ARG A 142 3.64 0.68 4.71
CA ARG A 142 4.81 1.08 5.53
C ARG A 142 4.72 0.66 6.97
N GLU A 143 3.53 0.57 7.50
CA GLU A 143 3.32 0.38 8.93
C GLU A 143 2.02 -0.36 9.18
N GLY A 144 1.93 -0.99 10.34
CA GLY A 144 0.72 -1.61 10.84
C GLY A 144 0.58 -1.42 12.34
N VAL A 145 -0.64 -1.61 12.82
CA VAL A 145 -0.93 -1.63 14.26
C VAL A 145 -1.46 -3.01 14.62
N ILE A 146 -0.78 -3.68 15.55
CA ILE A 146 -1.09 -5.03 15.99
C ILE A 146 -1.68 -4.97 17.40
N LEU A 147 -2.83 -5.59 17.60
CA LEU A 147 -3.45 -5.79 18.90
C LEU A 147 -3.10 -7.19 19.43
N SER A 148 -2.40 -7.28 20.56
CA SER A 148 -1.88 -8.53 21.11
C SER A 148 -1.95 -8.57 22.63
N ASP A 149 -2.07 -9.75 23.21
CA ASP A 149 -1.88 -9.98 24.64
C ASP A 149 -0.39 -10.04 25.04
N PHE A 150 0.49 -10.16 24.04
CA PHE A 150 1.93 -10.25 24.21
C PHE A 150 2.55 -8.88 24.50
N ASP A 151 3.49 -8.86 25.45
CA ASP A 151 4.31 -7.69 25.77
C ASP A 151 5.73 -7.90 25.23
N PRO A 152 6.19 -7.13 24.23
CA PRO A 152 7.53 -7.29 23.66
C PRO A 152 8.65 -6.89 24.63
N GLY A 153 8.35 -6.19 25.73
CA GLY A 153 9.35 -5.75 26.69
C GLY A 153 10.40 -4.84 26.05
N GLN A 154 11.65 -5.33 25.98
CA GLN A 154 12.78 -4.60 25.36
C GLN A 154 13.06 -5.05 23.91
N GLU A 155 12.31 -5.98 23.39
CA GLU A 155 12.45 -6.44 22.00
C GLU A 155 11.80 -5.44 21.07
N HIS A 156 12.58 -4.90 20.14
CA HIS A 156 12.13 -3.85 19.24
C HIS A 156 11.93 -4.32 17.80
N LEU A 157 12.30 -5.56 17.50
CA LEU A 157 12.15 -6.15 16.18
C LEU A 157 11.09 -7.24 16.19
N LEU A 158 10.34 -7.30 15.11
CA LEU A 158 9.29 -8.29 14.86
C LEU A 158 9.55 -8.94 13.52
N LYS A 159 9.40 -10.27 13.45
CA LYS A 159 9.29 -11.01 12.20
C LYS A 159 8.01 -11.84 12.24
N GLY A 160 7.23 -11.77 11.18
CA GLY A 160 5.96 -12.44 11.10
C GLY A 160 5.43 -12.55 9.69
N HIS A 161 4.19 -13.00 9.58
CA HIS A 161 3.48 -13.03 8.32
C HIS A 161 2.00 -12.77 8.49
N MET A 162 1.40 -12.27 7.43
CA MET A 162 -0.03 -12.08 7.25
C MET A 162 -0.46 -12.65 5.89
N VAL A 163 -1.76 -12.89 5.73
CA VAL A 163 -2.33 -13.35 4.45
C VAL A 163 -3.30 -12.29 3.95
N LEU A 164 -3.07 -11.78 2.74
CA LEU A 164 -3.89 -10.78 2.07
C LEU A 164 -4.35 -11.34 0.71
N ASN A 165 -5.66 -11.50 0.53
CA ASN A 165 -6.23 -12.04 -0.73
C ASN A 165 -5.49 -13.31 -1.22
N ASP A 166 -5.35 -14.31 -0.33
CA ASP A 166 -4.65 -15.58 -0.56
C ASP A 166 -3.12 -15.48 -0.80
N SER A 167 -2.56 -14.28 -0.71
CA SER A 167 -1.12 -14.05 -0.79
C SER A 167 -0.52 -13.95 0.60
N ARG A 168 0.48 -14.80 0.90
CA ARG A 168 1.27 -14.69 2.13
C ARG A 168 2.30 -13.59 1.97
N ILE A 169 2.31 -12.65 2.93
CA ILE A 169 3.29 -11.57 3.02
C ILE A 169 4.10 -11.79 4.28
N ASP A 170 5.39 -12.02 4.12
CA ASP A 170 6.33 -12.08 5.23
C ASP A 170 6.77 -10.65 5.56
N ILE A 171 6.74 -10.28 6.83
CA ILE A 171 7.08 -8.94 7.30
C ILE A 171 8.23 -8.99 8.30
N ILE A 172 9.09 -8.00 8.21
CA ILE A 172 10.03 -7.61 9.27
C ILE A 172 9.65 -6.18 9.65
N GLY A 173 9.62 -5.86 10.93
CA GLY A 173 9.27 -4.54 11.38
C GLY A 173 9.94 -4.11 12.66
N ASN A 174 10.07 -2.80 12.83
CA ASN A 174 10.47 -2.17 14.09
C ASN A 174 9.21 -1.85 14.89
N ILE A 175 9.17 -2.25 16.15
CA ILE A 175 8.15 -1.83 17.10
C ILE A 175 8.53 -0.42 17.58
N GLU A 176 7.89 0.59 17.01
CA GLU A 176 8.18 2.00 17.30
C GLU A 176 7.56 2.45 18.62
N LYS A 177 6.42 1.85 18.97
CA LYS A 177 5.65 2.22 20.15
C LYS A 177 4.78 1.07 20.62
N THR A 178 4.66 0.92 21.94
CA THR A 178 3.73 0.01 22.59
C THR A 178 2.79 0.81 23.48
N GLU A 179 1.49 0.65 23.31
CA GLU A 179 0.45 1.28 24.11
C GLU A 179 -0.42 0.22 24.77
N LYS A 180 -0.92 0.52 25.97
CA LYS A 180 -1.87 -0.36 26.66
C LYS A 180 -3.30 -0.03 26.21
N GLU A 181 -4.05 -1.06 25.80
CA GLU A 181 -5.46 -0.95 25.42
C GLU A 181 -6.28 -2.01 26.16
N GLY A 182 -6.82 -1.63 27.32
CA GLY A 182 -7.46 -2.58 28.23
C GLY A 182 -6.46 -3.61 28.75
N ASP A 183 -6.74 -4.90 28.48
CA ASP A 183 -5.84 -6.02 28.85
C ASP A 183 -4.83 -6.35 27.73
N LYS A 184 -4.96 -5.71 26.57
CA LYS A 184 -4.08 -5.91 25.40
C LYS A 184 -3.04 -4.82 25.24
N LYS A 185 -2.09 -5.08 24.35
CA LYS A 185 -1.07 -4.14 23.90
C LYS A 185 -1.34 -3.80 22.41
N ARG A 186 -1.23 -2.51 22.11
CA ARG A 186 -1.24 -1.99 20.75
C ARG A 186 0.21 -1.74 20.34
N LEU A 187 0.70 -2.53 19.39
CA LEU A 187 2.05 -2.44 18.87
C LEU A 187 2.05 -1.67 17.56
N HIS A 188 2.69 -0.51 17.52
CA HIS A 188 2.89 0.25 16.29
C HIS A 188 4.19 -0.22 15.62
N VAL A 189 4.06 -0.77 14.42
CA VAL A 189 5.15 -1.45 13.72
C VAL A 189 5.43 -0.76 12.40
N SER A 190 6.66 -0.31 12.18
CA SER A 190 7.14 0.15 10.87
C SER A 190 7.75 -1.02 10.11
N PHE A 191 7.29 -1.27 8.87
CA PHE A 191 7.77 -2.38 8.06
C PHE A 191 9.13 -2.07 7.42
N VAL A 192 10.01 -3.06 7.44
CA VAL A 192 11.37 -2.98 6.90
C VAL A 192 11.54 -4.05 5.82
N GLY A 193 12.23 -3.70 4.72
CA GLY A 193 12.64 -4.67 3.70
C GLY A 193 11.56 -5.19 2.77
N LEU A 194 10.31 -4.70 2.86
CA LEU A 194 9.28 -5.05 1.87
C LEU A 194 9.73 -4.59 0.47
N ASN A 195 9.66 -5.49 -0.49
CA ASN A 195 9.90 -5.18 -1.90
C ASN A 195 8.67 -4.48 -2.53
N ASP A 196 8.81 -4.04 -3.78
CA ASP A 196 7.75 -3.29 -4.46
C ASP A 196 6.51 -4.16 -4.74
N ASP A 197 6.68 -5.46 -5.00
CA ASP A 197 5.56 -6.38 -5.25
C ASP A 197 4.75 -6.63 -3.97
N GLU A 198 5.42 -6.88 -2.84
CA GLU A 198 4.77 -7.03 -1.53
C GLU A 198 4.02 -5.77 -1.12
N ARG A 199 4.62 -4.58 -1.33
CA ARG A 199 3.95 -3.30 -1.09
C ARG A 199 2.73 -3.11 -1.98
N ASN A 200 2.81 -3.51 -3.25
CA ASN A 200 1.67 -3.45 -4.17
C ASN A 200 0.53 -4.37 -3.74
N VAL A 201 0.83 -5.56 -3.22
CA VAL A 201 -0.20 -6.46 -2.65
C VAL A 201 -0.88 -5.80 -1.46
N ILE A 202 -0.11 -5.20 -0.53
CA ILE A 202 -0.65 -4.49 0.63
C ILE A 202 -1.52 -3.30 0.18
N LEU A 203 -1.03 -2.47 -0.76
CA LEU A 203 -1.79 -1.32 -1.27
C LEU A 203 -3.09 -1.75 -1.94
N ASN A 204 -3.06 -2.79 -2.77
CA ASN A 204 -4.27 -3.35 -3.40
C ASN A 204 -5.30 -3.77 -2.34
N TYR A 205 -4.84 -4.45 -1.29
CA TYR A 205 -5.70 -4.86 -0.19
C TYR A 205 -6.28 -3.64 0.54
N VAL A 206 -5.44 -2.69 0.95
CA VAL A 206 -5.86 -1.45 1.63
C VAL A 206 -6.89 -0.70 0.79
N PHE A 207 -6.71 -0.62 -0.53
CA PHE A 207 -7.68 0.00 -1.42
C PHE A 207 -9.00 -0.78 -1.50
N SER A 208 -8.98 -2.11 -1.44
CA SER A 208 -10.21 -2.90 -1.48
C SER A 208 -11.11 -2.64 -0.28
N VAL A 209 -10.52 -2.43 0.90
CA VAL A 209 -11.25 -2.08 2.13
C VAL A 209 -12.01 -0.75 2.02
N TYR A 210 -11.54 0.19 1.19
CA TYR A 210 -12.25 1.46 0.98
C TYR A 210 -13.39 1.38 -0.05
N ARG A 211 -13.57 0.23 -0.72
CA ARG A 211 -14.65 0.03 -1.70
C ARG A 211 -15.94 -0.50 -1.08
N GLU A 212 -15.88 -1.05 0.13
CA GLU A 212 -17.04 -1.50 0.90
C GLU A 212 -17.61 -0.34 1.74
#